data_3cd9c0756b89ff1d62f6d70d06ef1ed3
#
_entry.id   3cd9c0756b89ff1d62f6d70d06ef1ed3
#
_cell.length_a   1.000
_cell.length_b   1.000
_cell.length_c   1.000
_cell.angle_alpha   90.00
_cell.angle_beta   90.00
_cell.angle_gamma   90.00
#
_symmetry.space_group_name_H-M   'P 1'
#
loop_
_entity.id
_entity.type
_entity.pdbx_description
1 polymer ?
#
loop_
_entity_poly.entity_id
_entity_poly.type
_entity_poly.pdbx_seq_one_letter_code
_entity_poly.pdbx_strand_id
1 'polypeptide(L)'
;DRHGFTYEVRKKLPPSQRHGNQIADQIEQGGFDCVLANHSAGASEAVVMGTPVITTSEWNPARRVSTPWEHFVEHGDVIPQTQTKIEDWVTAICGYTYMRTELDTLSWIDVHPQAQKLKEQKNAI
;
A
#
# COMPACT_ATOMS: atom_id res chain seq x y z
N ASP A 1 24.84 4.95 0.55
CA ASP A 1 23.78 5.92 0.30
C ASP A 1 24.29 7.34 0.58
N ARG A 2 23.98 8.28 -0.32
CA ARG A 2 24.51 9.65 -0.23
C ARG A 2 23.93 10.46 0.94
N HIS A 3 22.85 10.02 1.57
CA HIS A 3 22.24 10.67 2.72
C HIS A 3 22.58 10.00 4.05
N GLY A 4 23.43 8.97 4.03
CA GLY A 4 23.88 8.29 5.25
C GLY A 4 22.88 7.30 5.85
N PHE A 5 21.90 6.85 5.09
CA PHE A 5 20.93 5.87 5.57
C PHE A 5 21.46 4.44 5.48
N THR A 6 21.08 3.62 6.44
CA THR A 6 21.27 2.18 6.41
C THR A 6 19.97 1.48 6.02
N TYR A 7 20.05 0.29 5.46
CA TYR A 7 18.85 -0.41 5.04
C TYR A 7 18.96 -1.91 5.28
N GLU A 8 17.78 -2.53 5.35
CA GLU A 8 17.61 -3.97 5.49
C GLU A 8 16.65 -4.45 4.41
N VAL A 9 17.01 -5.51 3.68
CA VAL A 9 16.16 -6.05 2.62
C VAL A 9 15.30 -7.17 3.19
N ARG A 10 13.97 -7.00 3.08
CA ARG A 10 13.03 -8.03 3.49
C ARG A 10 12.85 -9.05 2.36
N LYS A 11 13.14 -10.30 2.65
CA LYS A 11 12.97 -11.41 1.70
C LYS A 11 11.56 -11.98 1.82
N LYS A 12 10.99 -12.39 0.68
CA LYS A 12 9.72 -13.11 0.66
C LYS A 12 9.96 -14.55 1.12
N LEU A 13 9.34 -14.92 2.23
CA LEU A 13 9.44 -16.26 2.81
C LEU A 13 8.37 -17.19 2.24
N PRO A 14 8.61 -18.54 2.23
CA PRO A 14 7.56 -19.51 1.95
C PRO A 14 6.38 -19.35 2.92
N PRO A 15 5.13 -19.69 2.51
CA PRO A 15 3.96 -19.53 3.39
C PRO A 15 4.12 -20.18 4.76
N SER A 16 4.80 -21.32 4.85
CA SER A 16 5.04 -22.01 6.12
C SER A 16 5.94 -21.26 7.12
N GLN A 17 6.71 -20.28 6.63
CA GLN A 17 7.65 -19.51 7.44
C GLN A 17 7.20 -18.07 7.66
N ARG A 18 6.00 -17.69 7.19
CA ARG A 18 5.51 -16.30 7.29
C ARG A 18 4.96 -15.95 8.67
N HIS A 19 4.55 -16.92 9.46
CA HIS A 19 4.05 -16.67 10.80
C HIS A 19 5.15 -16.10 11.69
N GLY A 20 4.88 -14.96 12.33
CA GLY A 20 5.88 -14.23 13.12
C GLY A 20 6.93 -13.48 12.30
N ASN A 21 6.87 -13.57 10.97
CA ASN A 21 7.81 -12.92 10.06
C ASN A 21 7.11 -12.02 9.03
N GLN A 22 5.87 -11.62 9.30
CA GLN A 22 5.16 -10.67 8.47
C GLN A 22 5.74 -9.27 8.64
N ILE A 23 5.44 -8.38 7.68
CA ILE A 23 6.00 -7.02 7.73
C ILE A 23 5.63 -6.29 9.03
N ALA A 24 4.41 -6.48 9.53
CA ALA A 24 3.97 -5.89 10.80
C ALA A 24 4.87 -6.33 11.95
N ASP A 25 5.19 -7.61 12.02
CA ASP A 25 6.05 -8.17 13.06
C ASP A 25 7.46 -7.57 13.00
N GLN A 26 8.00 -7.44 11.80
CA GLN A 26 9.33 -6.86 11.61
C GLN A 26 9.38 -5.38 11.97
N ILE A 27 8.33 -4.62 11.66
CA ILE A 27 8.24 -3.21 12.02
C ILE A 27 8.22 -3.04 13.54
N GLU A 28 7.43 -3.84 14.25
CA GLU A 28 7.36 -3.79 15.70
C GLU A 28 8.70 -4.11 16.37
N GLN A 29 9.45 -5.07 15.82
CA GLN A 29 10.70 -5.55 16.40
C GLN A 29 11.91 -4.73 16.00
N GLY A 30 11.88 -4.10 14.84
CA GLY A 30 13.09 -3.62 14.18
C GLY A 30 13.46 -2.15 14.38
N GLY A 31 12.56 -1.30 14.89
CA GLY A 31 12.84 0.12 15.08
C GLY A 31 13.16 0.87 13.78
N PHE A 32 12.49 0.55 12.70
CA PHE A 32 12.72 1.18 11.40
C PHE A 32 12.12 2.58 11.34
N ASP A 33 12.85 3.52 10.74
CA ASP A 33 12.39 4.89 10.54
C ASP A 33 11.41 5.01 9.37
N CYS A 34 11.56 4.18 8.37
CA CYS A 34 10.66 4.15 7.22
C CYS A 34 10.77 2.82 6.47
N VAL A 35 9.81 2.59 5.59
CA VAL A 35 9.74 1.41 4.72
C VAL A 35 9.81 1.85 3.27
N LEU A 36 10.68 1.22 2.50
CA LEU A 36 10.81 1.45 1.05
C LEU A 36 10.13 0.31 0.31
N ALA A 37 9.18 0.63 -0.56
CA ALA A 37 8.43 -0.36 -1.31
C ALA A 37 8.21 0.04 -2.76
N ASN A 38 8.22 -0.93 -3.67
CA ASN A 38 7.85 -0.72 -5.07
C ASN A 38 6.36 -1.03 -5.27
N HIS A 39 6.01 -2.31 -5.41
CA HIS A 39 4.62 -2.75 -5.59
C HIS A 39 4.05 -3.51 -4.40
N SER A 40 4.83 -3.70 -3.35
CA SER A 40 4.45 -4.53 -2.21
C SER A 40 3.23 -3.99 -1.46
N ALA A 41 2.29 -4.87 -1.15
CA ALA A 41 1.17 -4.57 -0.26
C ALA A 41 1.62 -4.27 1.17
N GLY A 42 2.84 -4.67 1.54
CA GLY A 42 3.43 -4.33 2.83
C GLY A 42 3.55 -2.83 3.07
N ALA A 43 3.60 -2.02 2.01
CA ALA A 43 3.55 -0.56 2.13
C ALA A 43 2.26 -0.10 2.82
N SER A 44 1.12 -0.66 2.44
CA SER A 44 -0.17 -0.32 3.06
C SER A 44 -0.22 -0.72 4.53
N GLU A 45 0.32 -1.88 4.89
CA GLU A 45 0.42 -2.32 6.28
C GLU A 45 1.28 -1.34 7.10
N ALA A 46 2.41 -0.90 6.55
CA ALA A 46 3.29 0.05 7.21
C ALA A 46 2.59 1.39 7.46
N VAL A 47 1.82 1.90 6.49
CA VAL A 47 1.04 3.14 6.65
C VAL A 47 0.05 3.01 7.80
N VAL A 48 -0.68 1.91 7.86
CA VAL A 48 -1.67 1.66 8.93
C VAL A 48 -0.99 1.60 10.30
N MET A 49 0.22 1.07 10.37
CA MET A 49 1.00 1.00 11.61
C MET A 49 1.65 2.32 12.01
N GLY A 50 1.53 3.36 11.18
CA GLY A 50 2.11 4.66 11.46
C GLY A 50 3.57 4.81 11.05
N THR A 51 4.12 3.88 10.31
CA THR A 51 5.50 3.96 9.81
C THR A 51 5.52 4.68 8.47
N PRO A 52 6.36 5.72 8.29
CA PRO A 52 6.47 6.39 6.99
C PRO A 52 6.89 5.43 5.89
N VAL A 53 6.34 5.63 4.70
CA VAL A 53 6.60 4.78 3.54
C VAL A 53 7.14 5.61 2.38
N ILE A 54 8.14 5.07 1.70
CA ILE A 54 8.67 5.62 0.45
C ILE A 54 8.28 4.64 -0.66
N THR A 55 7.64 5.13 -1.72
CA THR A 55 7.24 4.29 -2.85
C THR A 55 8.02 4.64 -4.10
N THR A 56 8.51 3.60 -4.80
CA THR A 56 9.19 3.77 -6.08
C THR A 56 8.24 3.69 -7.26
N SER A 57 7.07 3.06 -7.09
CA SER A 57 6.06 2.91 -8.14
C SER A 57 4.87 3.82 -7.88
N GLU A 58 4.44 4.56 -8.90
CA GLU A 58 3.20 5.34 -8.85
C GLU A 58 1.95 4.46 -8.79
N TRP A 59 2.08 3.16 -9.07
CA TRP A 59 0.98 2.20 -9.05
C TRP A 59 0.81 1.49 -7.71
N ASN A 60 1.66 1.80 -6.72
CA ASN A 60 1.49 1.21 -5.38
C ASN A 60 0.22 1.78 -4.73
N PRO A 61 -0.65 0.94 -4.16
CA PRO A 61 -1.87 1.41 -3.47
C PRO A 61 -1.62 2.46 -2.38
N ALA A 62 -0.44 2.43 -1.75
CA ALA A 62 -0.06 3.39 -0.71
C ALA A 62 0.56 4.69 -1.27
N ARG A 63 0.62 4.87 -2.59
CA ARG A 63 1.28 6.04 -3.21
C ARG A 63 0.77 7.37 -2.66
N ARG A 64 -0.53 7.50 -2.44
CA ARG A 64 -1.15 8.75 -2.00
C ARG A 64 -0.78 9.15 -0.57
N VAL A 65 -0.36 8.21 0.24
CA VAL A 65 0.01 8.40 1.65
C VAL A 65 1.48 8.05 1.90
N SER A 66 2.29 8.18 0.87
CA SER A 66 3.72 7.87 0.92
C SER A 66 4.54 9.03 0.37
N THR A 67 5.85 8.92 0.55
CA THR A 67 6.82 9.83 -0.07
C THR A 67 7.27 9.23 -1.39
N PRO A 68 7.16 9.96 -2.52
CA PRO A 68 7.72 9.48 -3.78
C PRO A 68 9.23 9.30 -3.70
N TRP A 69 9.75 8.28 -4.37
CA TRP A 69 11.19 8.02 -4.40
C TRP A 69 12.00 9.22 -4.87
N GLU A 70 11.50 9.96 -5.86
CA GLU A 70 12.15 11.15 -6.42
C GLU A 70 12.36 12.22 -5.34
N HIS A 71 11.35 12.44 -4.51
CA HIS A 71 11.44 13.38 -3.40
C HIS A 71 12.50 12.95 -2.38
N PHE A 72 12.49 11.67 -2.02
CA PHE A 72 13.44 11.13 -1.05
C PHE A 72 14.89 11.23 -1.55
N VAL A 73 15.12 10.90 -2.81
CA VAL A 73 16.47 10.98 -3.42
C VAL A 73 16.96 12.43 -3.45
N GLU A 74 16.09 13.38 -3.75
CA GLU A 74 16.45 14.79 -3.84
C GLU A 74 16.66 15.45 -2.47
N HIS A 75 15.76 15.20 -1.52
CA HIS A 75 15.72 15.92 -0.24
C HIS A 75 16.23 15.10 0.95
N GLY A 76 16.27 13.78 0.87
CA GLY A 76 16.73 12.93 1.97
C GLY A 76 15.76 12.83 3.14
N ASP A 77 14.50 13.22 2.96
CA ASP A 77 13.48 13.19 4.00
C ASP A 77 12.18 12.56 3.51
N VAL A 78 11.28 12.30 4.44
CA VAL A 78 9.94 11.79 4.13
C VAL A 78 8.91 12.89 4.34
N ILE A 79 7.86 12.88 3.50
CA ILE A 79 6.75 13.81 3.60
C ILE A 79 5.82 13.36 4.73
N PRO A 80 5.60 14.18 5.77
CA PRO A 80 4.66 13.81 6.84
C PRO A 80 3.24 13.65 6.29
N GLN A 81 2.54 12.61 6.76
CA GLN A 81 1.16 12.36 6.39
C GLN A 81 0.25 12.66 7.57
N THR A 82 -0.82 13.41 7.34
CA THR A 82 -1.79 13.71 8.40
C THR A 82 -2.65 12.49 8.68
N GLN A 83 -3.13 12.38 9.91
CA GLN A 83 -4.04 11.30 10.29
C GLN A 83 -5.32 11.32 9.44
N THR A 84 -5.86 12.50 9.16
CA THR A 84 -7.04 12.66 8.31
C THR A 84 -6.80 12.12 6.89
N LYS A 85 -5.64 12.41 6.32
CA LYS A 85 -5.29 11.93 4.97
C LYS A 85 -5.18 10.40 4.93
N ILE A 86 -4.60 9.80 5.98
CA ILE A 86 -4.50 8.35 6.10
C ILE A 86 -5.88 7.71 6.24
N GLU A 87 -6.75 8.29 7.07
CA GLU A 87 -8.12 7.80 7.25
C GLU A 87 -8.93 7.88 5.96
N ASP A 88 -8.82 8.97 5.22
CA ASP A 88 -9.48 9.13 3.92
C ASP A 88 -8.99 8.08 2.92
N TRP A 89 -7.70 7.82 2.91
CA TRP A 89 -7.10 6.79 2.06
C TRP A 89 -7.59 5.39 2.43
N VAL A 90 -7.64 5.04 3.73
CA VAL A 90 -8.17 3.76 4.21
C VAL A 90 -9.62 3.59 3.77
N THR A 91 -10.44 4.62 3.93
CA THR A 91 -11.84 4.61 3.53
C THR A 91 -11.98 4.35 2.03
N ALA A 92 -11.17 5.02 1.20
CA ALA A 92 -11.19 4.83 -0.24
C ALA A 92 -10.79 3.40 -0.64
N ILE A 93 -9.74 2.85 -0.02
CA ILE A 93 -9.31 1.47 -0.29
C ILE A 93 -10.38 0.47 0.12
N CYS A 94 -10.96 0.61 1.31
CA CYS A 94 -12.01 -0.29 1.78
C CYS A 94 -13.26 -0.22 0.90
N GLY A 95 -13.56 0.95 0.33
CA GLY A 95 -14.69 1.12 -0.58
C GLY A 95 -14.54 0.38 -1.90
N TYR A 96 -13.31 0.08 -2.32
CA TYR A 96 -13.03 -0.61 -3.59
C TYR A 96 -12.31 -1.94 -3.43
N THR A 97 -12.21 -2.44 -2.20
CA THR A 97 -11.62 -3.74 -1.90
C THR A 97 -12.73 -4.73 -1.59
N TYR A 98 -12.71 -5.87 -2.26
CA TYR A 98 -13.75 -6.89 -2.14
C TYR A 98 -13.18 -8.16 -1.53
N MET A 99 -13.94 -8.79 -0.64
CA MET A 99 -13.59 -10.10 -0.13
C MET A 99 -13.78 -11.15 -1.21
N ARG A 100 -13.07 -12.27 -1.09
CA ARG A 100 -13.16 -13.37 -2.06
C ARG A 100 -14.59 -13.86 -2.27
N THR A 101 -15.38 -13.92 -1.19
CA THR A 101 -16.78 -14.33 -1.27
C THR A 101 -17.63 -13.39 -2.12
N GLU A 102 -17.35 -12.09 -2.07
CA GLU A 102 -18.03 -11.08 -2.89
C GLU A 102 -17.64 -11.23 -4.36
N LEU A 103 -16.35 -11.51 -4.64
CA LEU A 103 -15.88 -11.75 -6.00
C LEU A 103 -16.51 -13.01 -6.60
N ASP A 104 -16.60 -14.09 -5.80
CA ASP A 104 -17.15 -15.36 -6.25
C ASP A 104 -18.65 -15.24 -6.60
N THR A 105 -19.39 -14.38 -5.92
CA THR A 105 -20.81 -14.15 -6.22
C THR A 105 -21.03 -13.11 -7.31
N LEU A 106 -19.98 -12.46 -7.78
CA LEU A 106 -20.02 -11.38 -8.78
C LEU A 106 -20.85 -10.16 -8.36
N SER A 107 -21.22 -10.05 -7.09
CA SER A 107 -22.02 -8.93 -6.59
C SER A 107 -21.30 -7.58 -6.71
N TRP A 108 -19.96 -7.60 -6.72
CA TRP A 108 -19.14 -6.41 -6.88
C TRP A 108 -19.36 -5.69 -8.21
N ILE A 109 -19.84 -6.40 -9.25
CA ILE A 109 -20.07 -5.83 -10.58
C ILE A 109 -21.14 -4.73 -10.51
N ASP A 110 -22.12 -4.88 -9.61
CA ASP A 110 -23.21 -3.93 -9.48
C ASP A 110 -22.83 -2.63 -8.76
N VAL A 111 -21.73 -2.63 -7.99
CA VAL A 111 -21.34 -1.49 -7.17
C VAL A 111 -20.03 -0.84 -7.58
N HIS A 112 -19.13 -1.55 -8.25
CA HIS A 112 -17.82 -1.02 -8.62
C HIS A 112 -17.93 -0.06 -9.82
N PRO A 113 -17.40 1.19 -9.72
CA PRO A 113 -17.55 2.18 -10.80
C PRO A 113 -17.02 1.72 -12.15
N GLN A 114 -15.89 1.00 -12.19
CA GLN A 114 -15.31 0.53 -13.45
C GLN A 114 -16.17 -0.56 -14.10
N ALA A 115 -16.74 -1.45 -13.28
CA ALA A 115 -17.64 -2.49 -13.79
C ALA A 115 -18.93 -1.88 -14.33
N GLN A 116 -19.46 -0.85 -13.68
CA GLN A 116 -20.64 -0.12 -14.17
C GLN A 116 -20.37 0.52 -15.54
N LYS A 117 -19.23 1.15 -15.73
CA LYS A 117 -18.84 1.73 -17.03
C LYS A 117 -18.79 0.68 -18.12
N LEU A 118 -18.20 -0.49 -17.86
CA LEU A 118 -18.13 -1.59 -18.83
C LEU A 118 -19.53 -2.10 -19.20
N LYS A 119 -20.42 -2.20 -18.22
CA LYS A 119 -21.78 -2.64 -18.43
C LYS A 119 -22.57 -1.66 -19.31
N GLU A 120 -22.41 -0.36 -19.06
CA GLU A 120 -23.03 0.70 -19.86
C GLU A 120 -22.54 0.67 -21.30
N GLN A 121 -21.24 0.52 -21.53
CA GLN A 121 -20.64 0.43 -22.87
C GLN A 121 -21.19 -0.78 -23.63
N LYS A 122 -21.33 -1.92 -22.96
CA LYS A 122 -21.89 -3.14 -23.57
C LYS A 122 -23.34 -2.95 -23.99
N ASN A 123 -24.13 -2.26 -23.17
CA ASN A 123 -25.54 -2.01 -23.46
C ASN A 123 -25.78 -0.95 -24.52
N ALA A 124 -24.77 -0.10 -24.78
CA ALA A 124 -24.85 0.96 -25.79
C ALA A 124 -24.62 0.47 -27.23
N ILE A 125 -24.18 -0.77 -27.40
CA ILE A 125 -24.01 -1.39 -28.72
C ILE A 125 -25.34 -2.09 -29.13
#